data_577caf2cd27e7e3c0a6c363e6c3fa0f7
#
_entry.id   577caf2cd27e7e3c0a6c363e6c3fa0f7
#
_cell.length_a   1.000
_cell.length_b   1.000
_cell.length_c   1.000
_cell.angle_alpha   90.00
_cell.angle_beta   90.00
_cell.angle_gamma   90.00
#
_symmetry.space_group_name_H-M   'P 1'
#
loop_
_entity.id
_entity.type
_entity.pdbx_description
1 polymer ?
#
loop_
_entity_poly.entity_id
_entity_poly.type
_entity_poly.pdbx_seq_one_letter_code
_entity_poly.pdbx_strand_id
1 'polypeptide(L)'
;LTVDIPVAGNRERDYLTGMTYPPKLTPKSLLSFATHFRWAFDYLRKEAFDLPNIKGFVDADDDVQMSVVDYINTQMKISISWDDAAAMVEEWGGPFAVKGVMSVDDAKRCVDIGASALMISNHGGRQLDGSRSPFDQLQAILDAVGGDIEVILDGGIRRGTHVLKAMAMGATACSGGRMYL
;
A
#
# COMPACT_ATOMS: atom_id res chain seq x y z
N LEU A 1 3.66 4.59 -8.77
CA LEU A 1 2.43 5.27 -8.37
C LEU A 1 1.45 4.28 -7.74
N THR A 2 0.93 4.57 -6.53
CA THR A 2 -0.10 3.75 -5.87
C THR A 2 -1.43 4.49 -5.89
N VAL A 3 -2.48 3.87 -6.44
CA VAL A 3 -3.77 4.51 -6.70
C VAL A 3 -4.95 3.86 -5.94
N ASP A 4 -4.70 2.85 -5.14
CA ASP A 4 -5.72 2.06 -4.45
C ASP A 4 -6.08 2.60 -3.04
N ILE A 5 -5.73 3.85 -2.72
CA ILE A 5 -5.93 4.47 -1.41
C ILE A 5 -6.64 5.84 -1.54
N PRO A 6 -7.88 5.90 -2.02
CA PRO A 6 -8.63 7.16 -2.06
C PRO A 6 -9.05 7.63 -0.66
N VAL A 7 -9.21 6.70 0.28
CA VAL A 7 -9.51 6.94 1.70
C VAL A 7 -8.76 5.94 2.58
N ALA A 8 -8.46 6.31 3.82
CA ALA A 8 -7.84 5.40 4.77
C ALA A 8 -8.75 4.18 5.01
N GLY A 9 -8.22 2.99 4.83
CA GLY A 9 -8.96 1.74 5.03
C GLY A 9 -9.40 1.57 6.49
N ASN A 10 -10.62 1.09 6.70
CA ASN A 10 -11.13 0.78 8.03
C ASN A 10 -10.45 -0.48 8.58
N ARG A 11 -9.49 -0.29 9.48
CA ARG A 11 -8.73 -1.37 10.12
C ARG A 11 -9.38 -1.77 11.44
N GLU A 12 -10.48 -2.49 11.38
CA GLU A 12 -11.27 -2.90 12.55
C GLU A 12 -10.43 -3.53 13.67
N ARG A 13 -9.40 -4.28 13.31
CA ARG A 13 -8.50 -4.89 14.30
C ARG A 13 -7.78 -3.86 15.17
N ASP A 14 -7.43 -2.71 14.61
CA ASP A 14 -6.77 -1.64 15.35
C ASP A 14 -7.72 -1.09 16.43
N TYR A 15 -9.01 -0.94 16.12
CA TYR A 15 -10.04 -0.57 17.09
C TYR A 15 -10.26 -1.66 18.14
N LEU A 16 -10.36 -2.92 17.74
CA LEU A 16 -10.58 -4.05 18.65
C LEU A 16 -9.42 -4.25 19.62
N THR A 17 -8.19 -4.04 19.18
CA THR A 17 -7.00 -4.16 20.01
C THR A 17 -6.70 -2.89 20.80
N GLY A 18 -7.35 -1.77 20.48
CA GLY A 18 -7.09 -0.46 21.08
C GLY A 18 -5.77 0.14 20.63
N MET A 19 -5.23 -0.34 19.50
CA MET A 19 -4.00 0.21 18.93
C MET A 19 -4.32 1.48 18.16
N THR A 20 -3.90 2.61 18.71
CA THR A 20 -4.01 3.93 18.08
C THR A 20 -2.61 4.48 17.82
N TYR A 21 -2.48 5.36 16.85
CA TYR A 21 -1.24 6.12 16.66
C TYR A 21 -1.57 7.63 16.76
N PRO A 22 -0.94 8.36 17.69
CA PRO A 22 -0.09 7.87 18.78
C PRO A 22 -0.82 6.93 19.76
N PRO A 23 -0.09 6.03 20.48
CA PRO A 23 -0.73 5.05 21.35
C PRO A 23 -1.44 5.75 22.53
N LYS A 24 -2.72 5.44 22.71
CA LYS A 24 -3.48 5.94 23.87
C LYS A 24 -3.22 5.04 25.08
N LEU A 25 -2.79 5.65 26.19
CA LEU A 25 -2.57 4.96 27.45
C LEU A 25 -3.92 4.71 28.14
N THR A 26 -4.58 3.62 27.78
CA THR A 26 -5.77 3.12 28.47
C THR A 26 -5.38 2.05 29.49
N PRO A 27 -6.22 1.74 30.50
CA PRO A 27 -5.94 0.63 31.41
C PRO A 27 -5.66 -0.69 30.70
N LYS A 28 -6.37 -0.95 29.58
CA LYS A 28 -6.17 -2.14 28.75
C LYS A 28 -4.81 -2.14 28.04
N SER A 29 -4.38 -1.00 27.49
CA SER A 29 -3.07 -0.89 26.84
C SER A 29 -1.93 -0.97 27.88
N LEU A 30 -2.10 -0.38 29.06
CA LEU A 30 -1.12 -0.49 30.13
C LEU A 30 -0.95 -1.94 30.62
N LEU A 31 -2.05 -2.68 30.76
CA LEU A 31 -1.99 -4.11 31.09
C LEU A 31 -1.29 -4.91 29.99
N SER A 32 -1.57 -4.59 28.72
CA SER A 32 -0.88 -5.20 27.59
C SER A 32 0.61 -4.93 27.62
N PHE A 33 1.05 -3.71 27.88
CA PHE A 33 2.47 -3.37 27.99
C PHE A 33 3.13 -4.08 29.18
N ALA A 34 2.45 -4.18 30.32
CA ALA A 34 2.94 -4.89 31.48
C ALA A 34 3.15 -6.39 31.22
N THR A 35 2.29 -7.02 30.43
CA THR A 35 2.43 -8.44 30.05
C THR A 35 3.44 -8.67 28.94
N HIS A 36 3.79 -7.64 28.17
CA HIS A 36 4.79 -7.68 27.09
C HIS A 36 6.02 -6.82 27.45
N PHE A 37 6.53 -6.97 28.66
CA PHE A 37 7.56 -6.11 29.24
C PHE A 37 8.84 -6.01 28.39
N ARG A 38 9.26 -7.08 27.70
CA ARG A 38 10.44 -7.05 26.82
C ARG A 38 10.24 -6.07 25.68
N TRP A 39 9.09 -6.15 25.02
CA TRP A 39 8.75 -5.23 23.94
C TRP A 39 8.63 -3.79 24.45
N ALA A 40 7.95 -3.60 25.58
CA ALA A 40 7.79 -2.27 26.19
C ALA A 40 9.14 -1.66 26.56
N PHE A 41 10.05 -2.45 27.12
CA PHE A 41 11.39 -2.01 27.47
C PHE A 41 12.23 -1.66 26.24
N ASP A 42 12.19 -2.49 25.19
CA ASP A 42 12.88 -2.21 23.95
C ASP A 42 12.33 -0.95 23.27
N TYR A 43 11.02 -0.74 23.30
CA TYR A 43 10.38 0.45 22.78
C TYR A 43 10.81 1.73 23.51
N LEU A 44 10.88 1.69 24.83
CA LEU A 44 11.30 2.84 25.66
C LEU A 44 12.79 3.18 25.51
N ARG A 45 13.63 2.23 25.11
CA ARG A 45 15.07 2.43 24.90
C ARG A 45 15.42 2.88 23.50
N LYS A 46 14.53 2.72 22.54
CA LYS A 46 14.74 3.17 21.17
C LYS A 46 14.40 4.65 21.05
N GLU A 47 15.01 5.27 20.03
CA GLU A 47 14.62 6.63 19.65
C GLU A 47 13.13 6.70 19.34
N ALA A 48 12.53 7.85 19.62
CA ALA A 48 11.13 8.07 19.30
C ALA A 48 10.86 7.77 17.82
N PHE A 49 9.72 7.13 17.57
CA PHE A 49 9.31 6.84 16.19
C PHE A 49 9.25 8.13 15.38
N ASP A 50 10.02 8.17 14.30
CA ASP A 50 10.09 9.32 13.40
C ASP A 50 9.93 8.82 11.95
N LEU A 51 9.49 9.70 11.06
CA LEU A 51 9.43 9.47 9.63
C LEU A 51 10.45 10.39 8.92
N PRO A 52 11.70 9.95 8.78
CA PRO A 52 12.79 10.81 8.26
C PRO A 52 12.48 11.43 6.90
N ASN A 53 11.73 10.72 6.06
CA ASN A 53 11.35 11.18 4.71
C ASN A 53 10.35 12.35 4.73
N ILE A 54 9.70 12.60 5.85
CA ILE A 54 8.69 13.68 5.98
C ILE A 54 9.25 14.86 6.79
N LYS A 55 10.25 14.61 7.60
CA LYS A 55 10.81 15.57 8.58
C LYS A 55 11.26 16.92 7.98
N GLY A 56 11.60 16.96 6.70
CA GLY A 56 11.99 18.21 6.02
C GLY A 56 10.82 18.98 5.38
N PHE A 57 9.62 18.42 5.40
CA PHE A 57 8.41 19.01 4.81
C PHE A 57 7.40 19.51 5.84
N VAL A 58 7.60 19.17 7.12
CA VAL A 58 6.79 19.68 8.24
C VAL A 58 7.55 20.85 8.82
N ASP A 59 7.06 22.07 8.65
CA ASP A 59 7.65 23.26 9.25
C ASP A 59 7.65 23.12 10.78
N ALA A 60 8.83 23.35 11.37
CA ALA A 60 9.04 23.21 12.81
C ALA A 60 8.29 24.26 13.67
N ASP A 61 7.65 25.24 13.02
CA ASP A 61 6.95 26.35 13.67
C ASP A 61 5.45 26.15 13.90
N ASP A 62 4.88 25.05 13.43
CA ASP A 62 3.49 24.75 13.74
C ASP A 62 3.41 24.12 15.13
N ASP A 63 3.01 24.93 16.11
CA ASP A 63 2.66 24.57 17.50
C ASP A 63 1.52 23.53 17.63
N VAL A 64 1.07 22.99 16.53
CA VAL A 64 0.13 21.89 16.44
C VAL A 64 0.92 20.62 16.15
N GLN A 65 1.06 19.77 17.14
CA GLN A 65 1.46 18.37 16.96
C GLN A 65 0.42 17.67 16.06
N MET A 66 0.42 18.02 14.77
CA MET A 66 -0.32 17.27 13.77
C MET A 66 0.24 15.85 13.80
N SER A 67 -0.62 14.88 14.06
CA SER A 67 -0.18 13.49 14.04
C SER A 67 0.38 13.21 12.63
N VAL A 68 1.47 12.45 12.56
CA VAL A 68 2.06 12.02 11.27
C VAL A 68 0.98 11.44 10.33
N VAL A 69 -0.02 10.79 10.89
CA VAL A 69 -1.16 10.25 10.13
C VAL A 69 -2.02 11.38 9.55
N ASP A 70 -2.26 12.44 10.32
CA ASP A 70 -3.04 13.58 9.84
C ASP A 70 -2.29 14.33 8.75
N TYR A 71 -0.97 14.51 8.90
CA TYR A 71 -0.13 15.08 7.86
C TYR A 71 -0.18 14.24 6.57
N ILE A 72 0.02 12.92 6.66
CA ILE A 72 -0.09 12.04 5.49
C ILE A 72 -1.46 12.18 4.83
N ASN A 73 -2.55 12.20 5.61
CA ASN A 73 -3.89 12.35 5.08
C ASN A 73 -4.11 13.69 4.37
N THR A 74 -3.49 14.78 4.84
CA THR A 74 -3.58 16.09 4.17
C THR A 74 -2.78 16.14 2.87
N GLN A 75 -1.71 15.35 2.75
CA GLN A 75 -0.86 15.29 1.55
C GLN A 75 -1.37 14.31 0.48
N MET A 76 -2.31 13.44 0.83
CA MET A 76 -2.85 12.47 -0.13
C MET A 76 -3.77 13.16 -1.14
N LYS A 77 -3.38 13.15 -2.41
CA LYS A 77 -4.23 13.58 -3.52
C LYS A 77 -5.23 12.46 -3.85
N ILE A 78 -6.47 12.60 -3.37
CA ILE A 78 -7.55 11.61 -3.58
C ILE A 78 -8.20 11.68 -4.96
N SER A 79 -7.92 12.74 -5.72
CA SER A 79 -8.48 13.02 -7.04
C SER A 79 -7.45 12.90 -8.17
N ILE A 80 -6.54 11.93 -8.06
CA ILE A 80 -5.57 11.67 -9.13
C ILE A 80 -6.29 11.17 -10.38
N SER A 81 -5.97 11.76 -11.53
CA SER A 81 -6.51 11.41 -12.83
C SER A 81 -5.50 10.61 -13.67
N TRP A 82 -5.96 10.07 -14.80
CA TRP A 82 -5.07 9.42 -15.76
C TRP A 82 -4.12 10.41 -16.45
N ASP A 83 -4.53 11.67 -16.61
CA ASP A 83 -3.68 12.74 -17.13
C ASP A 83 -2.55 13.06 -16.14
N ASP A 84 -2.84 13.08 -14.83
CA ASP A 84 -1.79 13.21 -13.81
C ASP A 84 -0.81 12.03 -13.86
N ALA A 85 -1.31 10.80 -14.03
CA ALA A 85 -0.47 9.61 -14.12
C ALA A 85 0.42 9.65 -15.38
N ALA A 86 -0.12 10.07 -16.52
CA ALA A 86 0.64 10.25 -17.76
C ALA A 86 1.75 11.29 -17.59
N ALA A 87 1.45 12.44 -16.99
CA ALA A 87 2.45 13.46 -16.70
C ALA A 87 3.57 12.94 -15.79
N MET A 88 3.24 12.11 -14.79
CA MET A 88 4.25 11.48 -13.92
C MET A 88 5.13 10.47 -14.66
N VAL A 89 4.58 9.71 -15.61
CA VAL A 89 5.37 8.80 -16.46
C VAL A 89 6.35 9.59 -17.31
N GLU A 90 5.90 10.68 -17.92
CA GLU A 90 6.73 11.56 -18.77
C GLU A 90 7.84 12.22 -17.94
N GLU A 91 7.52 12.81 -16.80
CA GLU A 91 8.49 13.48 -15.93
C GLU A 91 9.53 12.51 -15.36
N TRP A 92 9.11 11.29 -15.01
CA TRP A 92 10.02 10.26 -14.51
C TRP A 92 11.00 9.79 -15.59
N GLY A 93 10.57 9.65 -16.83
CA GLY A 93 11.41 9.31 -17.99
C GLY A 93 12.12 7.94 -17.90
N GLY A 94 11.64 7.04 -17.04
CA GLY A 94 12.21 5.72 -16.79
C GLY A 94 11.13 4.67 -16.53
N PRO A 95 11.51 3.45 -16.11
CA PRO A 95 10.53 2.41 -15.76
C PRO A 95 9.55 2.90 -14.70
N PHE A 96 8.26 2.82 -14.99
CA PHE A 96 7.20 3.32 -14.12
C PHE A 96 6.10 2.26 -13.93
N ALA A 97 5.72 2.00 -12.69
CA ALA A 97 4.69 1.03 -12.37
C ALA A 97 3.47 1.70 -11.70
N VAL A 98 2.27 1.33 -12.15
CA VAL A 98 1.01 1.71 -11.50
C VAL A 98 0.52 0.57 -10.63
N LYS A 99 0.36 0.81 -9.32
CA LYS A 99 -0.11 -0.17 -8.34
C LYS A 99 -1.53 0.13 -7.89
N GLY A 100 -2.35 -0.90 -7.80
CA GLY A 100 -3.76 -0.80 -7.41
C GLY A 100 -4.72 -1.07 -8.57
N VAL A 101 -4.19 -1.60 -9.67
CA VAL A 101 -4.97 -1.92 -10.87
C VAL A 101 -5.78 -3.19 -10.61
N MET A 102 -7.12 -3.09 -10.69
CA MET A 102 -8.04 -4.20 -10.42
C MET A 102 -9.08 -4.39 -11.53
N SER A 103 -9.01 -3.61 -12.61
CA SER A 103 -9.91 -3.74 -13.76
C SER A 103 -9.13 -3.85 -15.07
N VAL A 104 -9.76 -4.47 -16.05
CA VAL A 104 -9.24 -4.58 -17.43
C VAL A 104 -9.11 -3.19 -18.07
N ASP A 105 -10.08 -2.32 -17.83
CA ASP A 105 -10.07 -0.97 -18.39
C ASP A 105 -8.92 -0.13 -17.86
N ASP A 106 -8.63 -0.23 -16.56
CA ASP A 106 -7.48 0.46 -15.96
C ASP A 106 -6.16 -0.15 -16.44
N ALA A 107 -6.10 -1.47 -16.67
CA ALA A 107 -4.92 -2.12 -17.20
C ALA A 107 -4.58 -1.60 -18.62
N LYS A 108 -5.59 -1.44 -19.50
CA LYS A 108 -5.42 -0.84 -20.82
C LYS A 108 -4.92 0.60 -20.73
N ARG A 109 -5.48 1.39 -19.81
CA ARG A 109 -5.04 2.76 -19.60
C ARG A 109 -3.59 2.86 -19.10
N CYS A 110 -3.11 1.86 -18.33
CA CYS A 110 -1.70 1.80 -17.95
C CYS A 110 -0.80 1.64 -19.19
N VAL A 111 -1.23 0.84 -20.18
CA VAL A 111 -0.54 0.73 -21.47
C VAL A 111 -0.58 2.05 -22.24
N ASP A 112 -1.78 2.67 -22.34
CA ASP A 112 -2.00 3.92 -23.08
C ASP A 112 -1.13 5.07 -22.59
N ILE A 113 -0.89 5.18 -21.27
CA ILE A 113 -0.02 6.22 -20.68
C ILE A 113 1.48 5.90 -20.74
N GLY A 114 1.86 4.74 -21.30
CA GLY A 114 3.25 4.32 -21.44
C GLY A 114 3.88 3.81 -20.13
N ALA A 115 3.11 3.33 -19.18
CA ALA A 115 3.66 2.68 -18.00
C ALA A 115 4.39 1.39 -18.37
N SER A 116 5.53 1.10 -17.72
CA SER A 116 6.34 -0.10 -17.97
C SER A 116 5.77 -1.34 -17.31
N ALA A 117 5.06 -1.16 -16.20
CA ALA A 117 4.44 -2.24 -15.45
C ALA A 117 3.13 -1.81 -14.80
N LEU A 118 2.24 -2.77 -14.60
CA LEU A 118 1.11 -2.63 -13.69
C LEU A 118 1.18 -3.67 -12.57
N MET A 119 0.69 -3.29 -11.39
CA MET A 119 0.61 -4.20 -10.27
C MET A 119 -0.86 -4.39 -9.89
N ILE A 120 -1.35 -5.62 -10.11
CA ILE A 120 -2.70 -6.03 -9.72
C ILE A 120 -2.71 -6.12 -8.20
N SER A 121 -3.43 -5.23 -7.55
CA SER A 121 -3.41 -5.11 -6.09
C SER A 121 -4.70 -4.50 -5.55
N ASN A 122 -5.25 -5.12 -4.51
CA ASN A 122 -6.29 -4.56 -3.66
C ASN A 122 -5.72 -4.12 -2.28
N HIS A 123 -4.43 -3.77 -2.25
CA HIS A 123 -3.70 -3.38 -1.04
C HIS A 123 -3.71 -4.47 0.05
N GLY A 124 -3.73 -5.74 -0.35
CA GLY A 124 -3.83 -6.88 0.58
C GLY A 124 -5.16 -6.94 1.33
N GLY A 125 -6.25 -6.47 0.73
CA GLY A 125 -7.58 -6.41 1.32
C GLY A 125 -7.72 -5.40 2.46
N ARG A 126 -6.89 -4.36 2.49
CA ARG A 126 -6.83 -3.40 3.61
C ARG A 126 -7.48 -2.06 3.30
N GLN A 127 -7.99 -1.87 2.08
CA GLN A 127 -8.63 -0.63 1.64
C GLN A 127 -10.11 -0.85 1.37
N LEU A 128 -10.51 -1.12 0.14
CA LEU A 128 -11.89 -1.39 -0.20
C LEU A 128 -12.27 -2.82 0.23
N ASP A 129 -13.21 -2.94 1.17
CA ASP A 129 -13.79 -4.22 1.55
C ASP A 129 -14.70 -4.75 0.43
N GLY A 130 -14.74 -6.07 0.27
CA GLY A 130 -15.50 -6.72 -0.82
C GLY A 130 -14.86 -6.62 -2.21
N SER A 131 -13.66 -6.05 -2.34
CA SER A 131 -12.88 -6.08 -3.57
C SER A 131 -12.50 -7.52 -3.93
N ARG A 132 -12.51 -7.85 -5.24
CA ARG A 132 -12.06 -9.17 -5.72
C ARG A 132 -10.62 -9.44 -5.32
N SER A 133 -10.25 -10.73 -5.29
CA SER A 133 -8.85 -11.08 -5.09
C SER A 133 -8.02 -10.68 -6.34
N PRO A 134 -6.80 -10.18 -6.17
CA PRO A 134 -5.91 -9.89 -7.30
C PRO A 134 -5.67 -11.10 -8.20
N PHE A 135 -5.61 -12.31 -7.62
CA PHE A 135 -5.42 -13.54 -8.38
C PHE A 135 -6.60 -13.84 -9.32
N ASP A 136 -7.84 -13.52 -8.89
CA ASP A 136 -9.03 -13.74 -9.72
C ASP A 136 -9.13 -12.72 -10.88
N GLN A 137 -8.40 -11.61 -10.82
CA GLN A 137 -8.33 -10.63 -11.90
C GLN A 137 -7.16 -10.88 -12.86
N LEU A 138 -6.19 -11.69 -12.46
CA LEU A 138 -4.94 -11.87 -13.18
C LEU A 138 -5.16 -12.31 -14.64
N GLN A 139 -5.96 -13.36 -14.87
CA GLN A 139 -6.15 -13.89 -16.21
C GLN A 139 -6.82 -12.88 -17.14
N ALA A 140 -7.89 -12.23 -16.67
CA ALA A 140 -8.63 -11.26 -17.49
C ALA A 140 -7.76 -10.04 -17.86
N ILE A 141 -6.89 -9.62 -16.97
CA ILE A 141 -5.96 -8.52 -17.23
C ILE A 141 -4.87 -8.97 -18.21
N LEU A 142 -4.27 -10.14 -18.01
CA LEU A 142 -3.27 -10.70 -18.95
C LEU A 142 -3.83 -10.86 -20.36
N ASP A 143 -5.05 -11.38 -20.48
CA ASP A 143 -5.72 -11.53 -21.80
C ASP A 143 -5.94 -10.19 -22.48
N ALA A 144 -6.12 -9.12 -21.72
CA ALA A 144 -6.42 -7.79 -22.24
C ALA A 144 -5.19 -6.98 -22.63
N VAL A 145 -4.08 -7.12 -21.89
CA VAL A 145 -2.84 -6.35 -22.13
C VAL A 145 -1.75 -7.15 -22.85
N GLY A 146 -1.91 -8.46 -22.99
CA GLY A 146 -1.28 -9.33 -23.97
C GLY A 146 0.25 -9.28 -24.10
N GLY A 147 0.98 -8.84 -23.11
CA GLY A 147 2.44 -8.68 -23.17
C GLY A 147 2.91 -7.27 -23.55
N ASP A 148 2.00 -6.33 -23.71
CA ASP A 148 2.33 -4.92 -23.96
C ASP A 148 2.90 -4.23 -22.73
N ILE A 149 2.69 -4.81 -21.54
CA ILE A 149 3.13 -4.27 -20.27
C ILE A 149 3.49 -5.40 -19.29
N GLU A 150 4.45 -5.18 -18.40
CA GLU A 150 4.73 -6.15 -17.35
C GLU A 150 3.60 -6.21 -16.32
N VAL A 151 3.17 -7.43 -15.95
CA VAL A 151 2.09 -7.64 -15.01
C VAL A 151 2.63 -8.26 -13.72
N ILE A 152 2.52 -7.52 -12.61
CA ILE A 152 2.97 -7.94 -11.29
C ILE A 152 1.75 -8.29 -10.45
N LEU A 153 1.73 -9.48 -9.85
CA LEU A 153 0.68 -9.88 -8.92
C LEU A 153 1.05 -9.52 -7.48
N ASP A 154 0.22 -8.70 -6.82
CA ASP A 154 0.33 -8.36 -5.40
C ASP A 154 -0.89 -8.86 -4.61
N GLY A 155 -0.66 -9.26 -3.38
CA GLY A 155 -1.71 -9.70 -2.47
C GLY A 155 -1.89 -11.21 -2.40
N GLY A 156 -2.01 -11.71 -1.17
CA GLY A 156 -2.24 -13.14 -0.91
C GLY A 156 -1.04 -14.06 -1.12
N ILE A 157 0.10 -13.57 -1.56
CA ILE A 157 1.33 -14.36 -1.74
C ILE A 157 1.91 -14.71 -0.36
N ARG A 158 1.96 -16.01 -0.05
CA ARG A 158 2.45 -16.53 1.25
C ARG A 158 3.39 -17.72 1.10
N ARG A 159 3.47 -18.35 -0.07
CA ARG A 159 4.25 -19.56 -0.34
C ARG A 159 4.78 -19.54 -1.77
N GLY A 160 5.88 -20.23 -2.02
CA GLY A 160 6.44 -20.38 -3.37
C GLY A 160 5.45 -20.97 -4.40
N THR A 161 4.54 -21.84 -3.94
CA THR A 161 3.49 -22.38 -4.82
C THR A 161 2.51 -21.31 -5.33
N HIS A 162 2.28 -20.23 -4.57
CA HIS A 162 1.47 -19.11 -5.04
C HIS A 162 2.19 -18.33 -6.14
N VAL A 163 3.51 -18.14 -5.98
CA VAL A 163 4.36 -17.52 -7.02
C VAL A 163 4.33 -18.36 -8.29
N LEU A 164 4.57 -19.68 -8.16
CA LEU A 164 4.57 -20.59 -9.31
C LEU A 164 3.23 -20.57 -10.08
N LYS A 165 2.11 -20.53 -9.38
CA LYS A 165 0.78 -20.45 -10.01
C LYS A 165 0.61 -19.14 -10.78
N ALA A 166 0.97 -18.01 -10.19
CA ALA A 166 0.87 -16.71 -10.84
C ALA A 166 1.78 -16.62 -12.06
N MET A 167 3.03 -17.07 -11.94
CA MET A 167 3.98 -17.10 -13.06
C MET A 167 3.52 -18.03 -14.17
N ALA A 168 2.97 -19.21 -13.83
CA ALA A 168 2.43 -20.16 -14.81
C ALA A 168 1.22 -19.61 -15.58
N MET A 169 0.48 -18.66 -14.99
CA MET A 169 -0.60 -17.93 -15.67
C MET A 169 -0.09 -16.80 -16.57
N GLY A 170 1.16 -16.37 -16.42
CA GLY A 170 1.77 -15.32 -17.23
C GLY A 170 2.14 -14.03 -16.48
N ALA A 171 2.01 -13.98 -15.15
CA ALA A 171 2.53 -12.85 -14.40
C ALA A 171 4.05 -12.75 -14.56
N THR A 172 4.58 -11.53 -14.71
CA THR A 172 6.02 -11.28 -14.81
C THR A 172 6.70 -11.42 -13.47
N ALA A 173 6.03 -11.01 -12.39
CA ALA A 173 6.54 -11.06 -11.04
C ALA A 173 5.42 -11.17 -10.00
N CYS A 174 5.80 -11.44 -8.75
CA CYS A 174 4.90 -11.39 -7.60
C CYS A 174 5.46 -10.48 -6.51
N SER A 175 4.57 -9.73 -5.86
CA SER A 175 4.89 -8.92 -4.69
C SER A 175 4.43 -9.61 -3.40
N GLY A 176 5.29 -9.65 -2.40
CA GLY A 176 5.01 -10.25 -1.10
C GLY A 176 5.11 -9.21 0.01
N GLY A 177 3.99 -8.66 0.45
CA GLY A 177 3.96 -7.67 1.52
C GLY A 177 4.22 -8.27 2.90
N ARG A 178 3.20 -8.82 3.55
CA ARG A 178 3.25 -9.31 4.94
C ARG A 178 3.76 -10.74 5.11
N MET A 179 4.26 -11.39 4.07
CA MET A 179 4.70 -12.78 4.12
C MET A 179 5.97 -12.99 4.95
N TYR A 180 6.73 -11.94 5.20
CA TYR A 180 7.99 -11.97 5.95
C TYR A 180 7.87 -11.39 7.37
N LEU A 181 6.66 -10.96 7.78
CA LEU A 181 6.36 -10.53 9.14
C LEU A 181 6.02 -11.72 10.03
#